data_63588231f6e8626cdcdc1a70bfd7d1c9
#
_entry.id   63588231f6e8626cdcdc1a70bfd7d1c9
#
_cell.length_a   1.000
_cell.length_b   1.000
_cell.length_c   1.000
_cell.angle_alpha   90.00
_cell.angle_beta   90.00
_cell.angle_gamma   90.00
#
_symmetry.space_group_name_H-M   'P 1'
#
loop_
_entity.id
_entity.type
_entity.pdbx_description
1 polymer ?
#
loop_
_entity_poly.entity_id
_entity_poly.type
_entity_poly.pdbx_seq_one_letter_code
_entity_poly.pdbx_strand_id
1 'polypeptide(L)'
;METRTASEPTPMKNRTTSERKSPRELVVSRTINGPARIVFEAWTKPELFKQWWVPKSFGLTLLSCDMDVRPGGKYKLVFKHGASEPMAFYGRYTEVTPPARLVWTNEEGGEDGSVTTVTFKEEGGKTLVVLTELYPSKEALDAAIASSSTSGDMNETFEQLDALVVTLK
;
A
#
# COMPACT_ATOMS: atom_id res chain seq x y z
N MET A 1 -30.53 20.06 -9.77
CA MET A 1 -29.80 20.06 -9.79
C MET A 1 -28.97 19.69 -10.04
N GLU A 2 -29.09 19.30 -10.21
CA GLU A 2 -28.24 18.93 -10.39
C GLU A 2 -27.35 19.17 -10.20
N THR A 3 -27.48 19.58 -10.11
CA THR A 3 -26.40 19.92 -9.80
C THR A 3 -25.58 19.16 -9.12
N ARG A 4 -25.85 18.65 -8.49
CA ARG A 4 -25.14 17.74 -7.88
C ARG A 4 -24.04 17.14 -8.52
N THR A 5 -24.13 17.04 -9.59
CA THR A 5 -23.17 16.43 -10.39
C THR A 5 -21.81 16.97 -10.24
N ALA A 6 -21.69 18.23 -10.12
CA ALA A 6 -20.38 18.85 -10.05
C ALA A 6 -19.58 18.44 -8.85
N SER A 7 -20.25 18.10 -7.76
CA SER A 7 -19.52 17.76 -6.55
C SER A 7 -19.05 16.32 -6.47
N GLU A 8 -19.61 15.48 -7.33
CA GLU A 8 -19.29 14.06 -7.24
C GLU A 8 -17.86 13.68 -7.57
N PRO A 9 -17.25 14.24 -8.61
CA PRO A 9 -15.89 13.83 -8.94
C PRO A 9 -14.89 14.08 -7.84
N THR A 10 -15.07 15.15 -7.08
CA THR A 10 -14.11 15.51 -6.06
C THR A 10 -14.00 14.47 -4.94
N PRO A 11 -15.10 14.01 -4.35
CA PRO A 11 -15.00 12.96 -3.35
C PRO A 11 -14.42 11.68 -3.91
N MET A 12 -14.70 11.38 -5.16
CA MET A 12 -14.22 10.15 -5.75
C MET A 12 -12.71 10.13 -5.95
N LYS A 13 -12.11 11.30 -6.18
CA LYS A 13 -10.68 11.37 -6.38
C LYS A 13 -9.88 10.96 -5.16
N ASN A 14 -10.41 11.23 -3.97
CA ASN A 14 -9.71 10.92 -2.74
C ASN A 14 -10.27 9.69 -2.07
N ARG A 15 -10.74 8.77 -2.87
CA ARG A 15 -11.35 7.58 -2.38
C ARG A 15 -10.51 6.38 -2.78
N THR A 16 -10.32 5.47 -1.83
CA THR A 16 -9.62 4.24 -2.11
C THR A 16 -10.58 3.26 -2.77
N THR A 17 -10.16 2.69 -3.88
CA THR A 17 -10.96 1.66 -4.56
C THR A 17 -10.19 0.35 -4.55
N SER A 18 -10.95 -0.74 -4.52
CA SER A 18 -10.36 -2.06 -4.46
C SER A 18 -11.14 -2.95 -5.41
N GLU A 19 -10.43 -3.71 -6.22
CA GLU A 19 -11.06 -4.51 -7.26
C GLU A 19 -10.28 -5.80 -7.50
N ARG A 20 -11.00 -6.91 -7.61
CA ARG A 20 -10.37 -8.16 -8.03
C ARG A 20 -10.34 -8.17 -9.54
N LYS A 21 -9.18 -7.92 -10.10
CA LYS A 21 -9.01 -7.74 -11.53
C LYS A 21 -8.96 -9.06 -12.29
N SER A 22 -8.50 -10.12 -11.64
CA SER A 22 -8.41 -11.46 -12.23
C SER A 22 -8.45 -12.49 -11.11
N PRO A 23 -8.48 -13.79 -11.42
CA PRO A 23 -8.48 -14.80 -10.36
C PRO A 23 -7.32 -14.67 -9.38
N ARG A 24 -6.20 -14.09 -9.81
CA ARG A 24 -5.01 -13.99 -8.98
C ARG A 24 -4.60 -12.56 -8.63
N GLU A 25 -5.31 -11.55 -9.14
CA GLU A 25 -4.89 -10.15 -8.95
C GLU A 25 -5.90 -9.32 -8.19
N LEU A 26 -5.40 -8.60 -7.19
CA LEU A 26 -6.16 -7.61 -6.45
C LEU A 26 -5.54 -6.25 -6.72
N VAL A 27 -6.35 -5.26 -7.07
CA VAL A 27 -5.87 -3.91 -7.37
C VAL A 27 -6.51 -2.92 -6.43
N VAL A 28 -5.67 -2.12 -5.76
CA VAL A 28 -6.13 -1.07 -4.85
C VAL A 28 -5.56 0.24 -5.37
N SER A 29 -6.38 1.26 -5.47
CA SER A 29 -5.91 2.54 -5.97
C SER A 29 -6.53 3.71 -5.25
N ARG A 30 -5.80 4.83 -5.26
CA ARG A 30 -6.26 6.08 -4.69
C ARG A 30 -5.42 7.22 -5.25
N THR A 31 -6.06 8.36 -5.46
CA THR A 31 -5.33 9.58 -5.81
C THR A 31 -4.88 10.27 -4.53
N ILE A 32 -3.58 10.49 -4.41
CA ILE A 32 -2.97 11.09 -3.22
C ILE A 32 -2.68 12.55 -3.53
N ASN A 33 -2.90 13.43 -2.56
CA ASN A 33 -2.77 14.88 -2.75
C ASN A 33 -1.32 15.36 -2.59
N GLY A 34 -0.47 14.97 -3.52
CA GLY A 34 0.91 15.41 -3.52
C GLY A 34 1.64 14.91 -4.75
N PRO A 35 2.81 15.49 -5.06
CA PRO A 35 3.56 15.07 -6.23
C PRO A 35 4.18 13.69 -6.04
N ALA A 36 4.43 13.02 -7.16
CA ALA A 36 4.92 11.64 -7.12
C ALA A 36 6.21 11.51 -6.34
N ARG A 37 7.10 12.51 -6.42
CA ARG A 37 8.34 12.49 -5.68
C ARG A 37 8.12 12.32 -4.17
N ILE A 38 7.19 13.10 -3.65
CA ILE A 38 6.91 13.06 -2.20
C ILE A 38 6.19 11.77 -1.82
N VAL A 39 5.22 11.35 -2.64
CA VAL A 39 4.50 10.11 -2.38
C VAL A 39 5.46 8.94 -2.42
N PHE A 40 6.36 8.91 -3.40
CA PHE A 40 7.35 7.85 -3.51
C PHE A 40 8.26 7.79 -2.27
N GLU A 41 8.66 8.96 -1.76
CA GLU A 41 9.48 9.01 -0.55
C GLU A 41 8.74 8.43 0.65
N ALA A 42 7.43 8.66 0.74
CA ALA A 42 6.65 8.11 1.83
C ALA A 42 6.62 6.58 1.81
N TRP A 43 6.80 5.99 0.64
CA TRP A 43 6.87 4.54 0.48
C TRP A 43 8.27 3.96 0.67
N THR A 44 9.31 4.80 0.57
CA THR A 44 10.67 4.28 0.52
C THR A 44 11.56 4.68 1.69
N LYS A 45 11.14 5.69 2.46
CA LYS A 45 11.88 6.10 3.65
C LYS A 45 11.24 5.48 4.87
N PRO A 46 11.96 4.65 5.64
CA PRO A 46 11.36 3.96 6.78
C PRO A 46 10.71 4.91 7.78
N GLU A 47 11.33 6.06 8.04
CA GLU A 47 10.78 7.02 9.00
C GLU A 47 9.46 7.62 8.54
N LEU A 48 9.18 7.60 7.23
CA LEU A 48 7.90 8.04 6.71
C LEU A 48 6.93 6.87 6.56
N PHE A 49 7.43 5.76 6.03
CA PHE A 49 6.60 4.58 5.78
C PHE A 49 5.92 4.09 7.04
N LYS A 50 6.63 4.07 8.15
CA LYS A 50 6.07 3.55 9.41
C LYS A 50 4.97 4.43 9.97
N GLN A 51 4.79 5.64 9.46
CA GLN A 51 3.78 6.54 9.98
C GLN A 51 2.40 6.28 9.37
N TRP A 52 2.33 5.62 8.21
CA TRP A 52 1.04 5.46 7.55
C TRP A 52 0.70 4.01 7.20
N TRP A 53 1.68 3.11 7.20
CA TRP A 53 1.45 1.75 6.72
C TRP A 53 0.47 0.95 7.57
N VAL A 54 0.50 1.12 8.88
CA VAL A 54 -0.33 0.35 9.79
C VAL A 54 -1.60 1.12 10.12
N PRO A 55 -2.79 0.56 9.85
CA PRO A 55 -4.04 1.24 10.21
C PRO A 55 -4.14 1.42 11.73
N LYS A 56 -4.40 2.65 12.14
CA LYS A 56 -4.46 2.97 13.57
C LYS A 56 -5.57 2.22 14.28
N SER A 57 -6.66 1.93 13.57
CA SER A 57 -7.80 1.25 14.17
C SER A 57 -7.50 -0.20 14.52
N PHE A 58 -6.41 -0.76 13.98
CA PHE A 58 -6.06 -2.15 14.25
C PHE A 58 -5.38 -2.36 15.59
N GLY A 59 -4.90 -1.30 16.22
CA GLY A 59 -4.20 -1.42 17.49
C GLY A 59 -2.88 -2.14 17.39
N LEU A 60 -2.29 -2.17 16.20
CA LEU A 60 -0.99 -2.79 15.99
C LEU A 60 0.13 -1.81 16.28
N THR A 61 1.22 -2.31 16.84
CA THR A 61 2.43 -1.53 17.06
C THR A 61 3.51 -2.03 16.12
N LEU A 62 4.11 -1.12 15.38
CA LEU A 62 5.23 -1.46 14.50
C LEU A 62 6.50 -1.43 15.34
N LEU A 63 7.05 -2.60 15.63
CA LEU A 63 8.24 -2.72 16.48
C LEU A 63 9.52 -2.43 15.72
N SER A 64 9.60 -2.80 14.44
CA SER A 64 10.76 -2.48 13.64
C SER A 64 10.35 -2.34 12.18
N CYS A 65 11.13 -1.55 11.46
CA CYS A 65 10.87 -1.26 10.05
C CYS A 65 12.23 -1.12 9.38
N ASP A 66 12.72 -2.23 8.83
CA ASP A 66 14.01 -2.27 8.15
C ASP A 66 13.76 -2.37 6.66
N MET A 67 14.25 -1.41 5.90
CA MET A 67 14.01 -1.34 4.47
C MET A 67 15.28 -0.94 3.75
N ASP A 68 15.74 -1.82 2.86
CA ASP A 68 16.87 -1.54 1.99
C ASP A 68 16.31 -1.35 0.59
N VAL A 69 15.87 -0.12 0.29
CA VAL A 69 15.09 0.14 -0.91
C VAL A 69 15.99 0.29 -2.13
N ARG A 70 16.29 -0.84 -2.74
CA ARG A 70 17.04 -0.91 -3.98
C ARG A 70 16.77 -2.28 -4.59
N PRO A 71 16.99 -2.46 -5.89
CA PRO A 71 16.78 -3.79 -6.49
C PRO A 71 17.64 -4.82 -5.76
N GLY A 72 17.00 -5.89 -5.31
CA GLY A 72 17.68 -6.93 -4.54
C GLY A 72 17.78 -6.66 -3.06
N GLY A 73 17.41 -5.46 -2.60
CA GLY A 73 17.40 -5.14 -1.18
C GLY A 73 16.26 -5.82 -0.46
N LYS A 74 16.44 -6.03 0.84
CA LYS A 74 15.45 -6.73 1.65
C LYS A 74 14.70 -5.78 2.55
N TYR A 75 13.50 -6.19 2.96
CA TYR A 75 12.75 -5.44 3.96
C TYR A 75 12.21 -6.40 5.00
N LYS A 76 12.00 -5.89 6.22
CA LYS A 76 11.40 -6.65 7.29
C LYS A 76 10.64 -5.70 8.21
N LEU A 77 9.36 -5.97 8.37
CA LEU A 77 8.49 -5.21 9.26
C LEU A 77 8.01 -6.13 10.36
N VAL A 78 8.10 -5.69 11.61
CA VAL A 78 7.66 -6.50 12.73
C VAL A 78 6.56 -5.77 13.47
N PHE A 79 5.41 -6.40 13.59
CA PHE A 79 4.23 -5.83 14.25
C PHE A 79 3.88 -6.63 15.48
N LYS A 80 3.19 -5.99 16.41
CA LYS A 80 2.67 -6.66 17.59
C LYS A 80 1.30 -6.11 17.92
N HIS A 81 0.38 -6.99 18.24
CA HIS A 81 -0.97 -6.61 18.63
C HIS A 81 -1.13 -6.89 20.12
N GLY A 82 -1.10 -5.83 20.94
CA GLY A 82 -1.23 -5.96 22.37
C GLY A 82 -0.17 -6.89 22.95
N ALA A 83 -0.61 -7.90 23.66
CA ALA A 83 0.27 -8.87 24.28
C ALA A 83 0.57 -10.08 23.40
N SER A 84 0.11 -10.06 22.16
CA SER A 84 0.31 -11.18 21.24
C SER A 84 1.77 -11.29 20.82
N GLU A 85 2.10 -12.45 20.22
CA GLU A 85 3.43 -12.66 19.68
C GLU A 85 3.68 -11.71 18.51
N PRO A 86 4.92 -11.21 18.37
CA PRO A 86 5.23 -10.37 17.22
C PRO A 86 5.10 -11.14 15.90
N MET A 87 4.67 -10.43 14.87
CA MET A 87 4.54 -10.99 13.53
C MET A 87 5.52 -10.27 12.60
N ALA A 88 6.23 -11.03 11.77
CA ALA A 88 7.18 -10.46 10.85
C ALA A 88 6.68 -10.59 9.41
N PHE A 89 6.77 -9.51 8.65
CA PHE A 89 6.47 -9.49 7.22
C PHE A 89 7.77 -9.11 6.54
N TYR A 90 8.19 -9.88 5.56
CA TYR A 90 9.48 -9.66 4.93
C TYR A 90 9.50 -10.12 3.49
N GLY A 91 10.49 -9.65 2.76
CA GLY A 91 10.67 -9.97 1.36
C GLY A 91 11.81 -9.15 0.80
N ARG A 92 11.77 -8.91 -0.50
CA ARG A 92 12.81 -8.11 -1.15
C ARG A 92 12.22 -7.28 -2.27
N TYR A 93 12.90 -6.19 -2.57
CA TYR A 93 12.54 -5.35 -3.72
C TYR A 93 13.15 -5.95 -4.97
N THR A 94 12.33 -6.11 -5.99
CA THR A 94 12.82 -6.60 -7.28
C THR A 94 12.94 -5.48 -8.28
N GLU A 95 12.23 -4.36 -8.07
CA GLU A 95 12.36 -3.20 -8.92
C GLU A 95 12.15 -1.93 -8.11
N VAL A 96 13.02 -0.96 -8.28
CA VAL A 96 12.89 0.36 -7.67
C VAL A 96 13.18 1.39 -8.74
N THR A 97 12.14 2.05 -9.25
CA THR A 97 12.26 3.02 -10.33
C THR A 97 11.65 4.35 -9.86
N PRO A 98 12.44 5.21 -9.21
CA PRO A 98 11.91 6.47 -8.69
C PRO A 98 11.53 7.43 -9.80
N PRO A 99 10.48 8.17 -9.61
CA PRO A 99 9.45 8.08 -8.58
C PRO A 99 8.20 7.34 -9.08
N ALA A 100 8.36 6.40 -9.98
CA ALA A 100 7.28 5.84 -10.75
C ALA A 100 6.83 4.44 -10.35
N ARG A 101 7.73 3.62 -9.82
CA ARG A 101 7.38 2.21 -9.66
C ARG A 101 8.21 1.49 -8.60
N LEU A 102 7.53 0.65 -7.81
CA LEU A 102 8.15 -0.26 -6.85
C LEU A 102 7.57 -1.64 -7.06
N VAL A 103 8.41 -2.67 -6.97
CA VAL A 103 7.94 -4.06 -6.98
C VAL A 103 8.67 -4.79 -5.87
N TRP A 104 7.90 -5.52 -5.05
CA TRP A 104 8.52 -6.32 -4.01
C TRP A 104 7.79 -7.64 -3.85
N THR A 105 8.48 -8.60 -3.23
CA THR A 105 7.92 -9.90 -2.93
C THR A 105 7.48 -9.94 -1.49
N ASN A 106 6.49 -10.77 -1.19
CA ASN A 106 6.03 -11.01 0.17
C ASN A 106 6.38 -12.46 0.48
N GLU A 107 7.43 -12.65 1.30
CA GLU A 107 8.03 -13.97 1.48
C GLU A 107 7.71 -14.64 2.81
N GLU A 108 6.91 -14.00 3.65
CA GLU A 108 6.55 -14.59 4.93
C GLU A 108 5.75 -15.88 4.77
N GLY A 109 5.14 -16.09 3.61
CA GLY A 109 4.45 -17.34 3.30
C GLY A 109 5.29 -18.32 2.50
N GLY A 110 6.58 -18.07 2.35
CA GLY A 110 7.46 -18.92 1.58
C GLY A 110 7.70 -18.40 0.19
N GLU A 111 8.28 -19.23 -0.68
CA GLU A 111 8.63 -18.82 -2.02
C GLU A 111 7.42 -18.49 -2.89
N ASP A 112 6.27 -19.03 -2.53
CA ASP A 112 5.06 -18.83 -3.30
C ASP A 112 4.22 -17.69 -2.77
N GLY A 113 4.87 -16.67 -2.22
CA GLY A 113 4.16 -15.50 -1.74
C GLY A 113 3.67 -14.62 -2.88
N SER A 114 2.87 -13.62 -2.51
CA SER A 114 2.37 -12.67 -3.50
C SER A 114 3.47 -11.71 -3.91
N VAL A 115 3.27 -11.06 -5.06
CA VAL A 115 4.16 -10.02 -5.56
C VAL A 115 3.36 -8.72 -5.61
N THR A 116 3.89 -7.67 -5.00
CA THR A 116 3.23 -6.39 -4.94
C THR A 116 3.91 -5.41 -5.88
N THR A 117 3.13 -4.78 -6.75
CA THR A 117 3.60 -3.72 -7.63
C THR A 117 2.87 -2.45 -7.29
N VAL A 118 3.61 -1.36 -7.12
CA VAL A 118 3.00 -0.06 -6.86
C VAL A 118 3.49 0.91 -7.92
N THR A 119 2.55 1.58 -8.59
CA THR A 119 2.89 2.60 -9.57
C THR A 119 2.42 3.95 -9.07
N PHE A 120 3.16 4.99 -9.45
CA PHE A 120 2.92 6.36 -9.02
C PHE A 120 2.85 7.23 -10.26
N LYS A 121 1.65 7.67 -10.62
CA LYS A 121 1.48 8.49 -11.80
C LYS A 121 1.01 9.87 -11.40
N GLU A 122 1.86 10.86 -11.62
CA GLU A 122 1.53 12.23 -11.24
C GLU A 122 0.72 12.93 -12.32
N GLU A 123 -0.27 13.70 -11.87
CA GLU A 123 -1.11 14.47 -12.76
C GLU A 123 -1.64 15.66 -12.00
N GLY A 124 -1.27 16.87 -12.45
CA GLY A 124 -1.76 18.09 -11.81
C GLY A 124 -1.37 18.25 -10.36
N GLY A 125 -0.17 17.80 -9.99
CA GLY A 125 0.30 17.90 -8.62
C GLY A 125 -0.25 16.86 -7.68
N LYS A 126 -1.03 15.93 -8.19
CA LYS A 126 -1.53 14.78 -7.43
C LYS A 126 -0.99 13.51 -8.04
N THR A 127 -1.04 12.44 -7.28
CA THR A 127 -0.46 11.17 -7.74
C THR A 127 -1.49 10.06 -7.62
N LEU A 128 -1.75 9.37 -8.73
CA LEU A 128 -2.54 8.16 -8.68
C LEU A 128 -1.63 7.02 -8.28
N VAL A 129 -1.90 6.45 -7.12
CA VAL A 129 -1.17 5.30 -6.60
C VAL A 129 -1.99 4.06 -6.89
N VAL A 130 -1.39 3.11 -7.60
CA VAL A 130 -2.04 1.85 -7.92
C VAL A 130 -1.20 0.71 -7.36
N LEU A 131 -1.77 -0.04 -6.43
CA LEU A 131 -1.11 -1.18 -5.82
C LEU A 131 -1.77 -2.44 -6.35
N THR A 132 -0.99 -3.31 -6.97
CA THR A 132 -1.48 -4.57 -7.51
C THR A 132 -0.80 -5.70 -6.77
N GLU A 133 -1.60 -6.63 -6.25
CA GLU A 133 -1.05 -7.83 -5.63
C GLU A 133 -1.36 -9.03 -6.49
N LEU A 134 -0.32 -9.70 -6.95
CA LEU A 134 -0.44 -10.90 -7.75
C LEU A 134 -0.17 -12.09 -6.85
N TYR A 135 -1.18 -12.94 -6.68
CA TYR A 135 -1.08 -14.10 -5.81
C TYR A 135 -0.64 -15.33 -6.61
N PRO A 136 -0.05 -16.33 -5.94
CA PRO A 136 0.42 -17.51 -6.64
C PRO A 136 -0.70 -18.38 -7.19
N SER A 137 -1.91 -18.24 -6.64
CA SER A 137 -3.05 -19.03 -7.11
C SER A 137 -4.34 -18.30 -6.82
N LYS A 138 -5.42 -18.75 -7.46
CA LYS A 138 -6.75 -18.23 -7.17
C LYS A 138 -7.12 -18.50 -5.71
N GLU A 139 -6.77 -19.67 -5.22
CA GLU A 139 -7.07 -20.06 -3.85
C GLU A 139 -6.37 -19.17 -2.84
N ALA A 140 -5.16 -18.76 -3.14
CA ALA A 140 -4.44 -17.87 -2.24
C ALA A 140 -5.13 -16.50 -2.15
N LEU A 141 -5.61 -15.97 -3.28
CA LEU A 141 -6.33 -14.71 -3.26
C LEU A 141 -7.68 -14.88 -2.58
N ASP A 142 -8.37 -15.99 -2.83
CA ASP A 142 -9.65 -16.26 -2.16
C ASP A 142 -9.46 -16.25 -0.64
N ALA A 143 -8.40 -16.87 -0.16
CA ALA A 143 -8.11 -16.92 1.28
C ALA A 143 -7.80 -15.53 1.84
N ALA A 144 -7.06 -14.73 1.08
CA ALA A 144 -6.71 -13.37 1.53
C ALA A 144 -7.95 -12.49 1.64
N ILE A 145 -8.85 -12.60 0.68
CA ILE A 145 -10.09 -11.84 0.72
C ILE A 145 -10.98 -12.32 1.86
N ALA A 146 -11.05 -13.63 2.06
CA ALA A 146 -11.89 -14.19 3.11
C ALA A 146 -11.42 -13.78 4.51
N SER A 147 -10.13 -13.54 4.69
CA SER A 147 -9.60 -13.08 5.96
C SER A 147 -9.96 -11.63 6.24
N SER A 148 -10.53 -10.95 5.28
CA SER A 148 -10.95 -9.55 5.33
C SER A 148 -9.85 -8.58 5.64
N SER A 149 -8.64 -9.00 5.52
CA SER A 149 -7.52 -8.14 5.86
C SER A 149 -6.99 -7.39 4.66
N THR A 150 -7.60 -7.55 3.50
CA THR A 150 -7.02 -6.96 2.30
C THR A 150 -7.75 -5.71 1.83
N SER A 151 -9.01 -5.83 1.44
CA SER A 151 -9.66 -4.69 0.81
C SER A 151 -10.12 -3.63 1.80
N GLY A 152 -10.59 -4.03 2.97
CA GLY A 152 -11.04 -3.06 3.95
C GLY A 152 -9.90 -2.28 4.57
N ASP A 153 -8.80 -2.96 4.75
CA ASP A 153 -7.66 -2.38 5.46
C ASP A 153 -6.95 -1.31 4.68
N MET A 154 -6.82 -1.49 3.38
CA MET A 154 -6.08 -0.53 2.56
C MET A 154 -6.77 0.82 2.49
N ASN A 155 -8.07 0.88 2.71
CA ASN A 155 -8.76 2.15 2.72
C ASN A 155 -8.19 3.08 3.80
N GLU A 156 -8.12 2.59 5.03
CA GLU A 156 -7.58 3.39 6.13
C GLU A 156 -6.10 3.66 5.94
N THR A 157 -5.36 2.67 5.48
CA THR A 157 -3.93 2.81 5.22
C THR A 157 -3.67 3.93 4.21
N PHE A 158 -4.42 3.94 3.12
CA PHE A 158 -4.22 4.97 2.10
C PHE A 158 -4.73 6.33 2.54
N GLU A 159 -5.73 6.38 3.41
CA GLU A 159 -6.15 7.65 4.01
C GLU A 159 -5.03 8.22 4.86
N GLN A 160 -4.35 7.37 5.60
CA GLN A 160 -3.22 7.80 6.43
C GLN A 160 -2.06 8.28 5.56
N LEU A 161 -1.82 7.62 4.42
CA LEU A 161 -0.81 8.07 3.48
C LEU A 161 -1.14 9.46 2.96
N ASP A 162 -2.39 9.67 2.54
CA ASP A 162 -2.82 10.96 2.01
C ASP A 162 -2.62 12.07 3.06
N ALA A 163 -3.01 11.79 4.29
CA ALA A 163 -2.87 12.76 5.36
C ALA A 163 -1.41 13.10 5.62
N LEU A 164 -0.53 12.10 5.58
CA LEU A 164 0.90 12.35 5.79
C LEU A 164 1.48 13.18 4.66
N VAL A 165 1.18 12.82 3.42
CA VAL A 165 1.74 13.50 2.25
C VAL A 165 1.39 14.99 2.27
N VAL A 166 0.18 15.33 2.67
CA VAL A 166 -0.24 16.72 2.77
C VAL A 166 0.69 17.52 3.69
N THR A 167 1.20 16.89 4.76
CA THR A 167 2.09 17.58 5.68
C THR A 167 3.52 17.70 5.14
N LEU A 168 3.87 16.95 4.12
CA LEU A 168 5.23 16.94 3.58
C LEU A 168 5.43 17.90 2.41
N LYS A 169 4.35 18.45 1.88
CA LYS A 169 4.43 19.35 0.70
C LYS A 169 5.03 20.68 1.03
#